data_a5528607c7cdd8c990ecea40e6638518
#
_entry.id   a5528607c7cdd8c990ecea40e6638518
#
_cell.length_a   1.000
_cell.length_b   1.000
_cell.length_c   1.000
_cell.angle_alpha   90.00
_cell.angle_beta   90.00
_cell.angle_gamma   90.00
#
_symmetry.space_group_name_H-M   'P 1'
#
loop_
_entity.id
_entity.type
_entity.pdbx_description
1 polymer ?
#
loop_
_entity_poly.entity_id
_entity_poly.type
_entity_poly.pdbx_seq_one_letter_code
_entity_poly.pdbx_strand_id
1 'polypeptide(L)'
;MREITLSVVMTTYNHERYIAQAIESVLMQQTAFGVEIVVGNDCSSDRTQAIVEDYRARYPEFILTVDSSERVGMRANYRRCVEAAQGRYIAMLDGDD
;
A
#
# COMPACT_ATOMS: atom_id res chain seq x y z
N MET A 1 -4.09 -0.47 -20.78
CA MET A 1 -3.98 0.22 -19.47
C MET A 1 -5.17 -0.17 -18.62
N ARG A 2 -4.94 -0.52 -17.38
CA ARG A 2 -6.01 -0.92 -16.47
C ARG A 2 -6.68 0.32 -15.90
N GLU A 3 -8.01 0.32 -15.90
CA GLU A 3 -8.76 1.39 -15.27
C GLU A 3 -8.88 1.11 -13.77
N ILE A 4 -8.49 2.08 -12.95
CA ILE A 4 -8.51 1.94 -11.50
C ILE A 4 -9.72 2.69 -10.93
N THR A 5 -10.60 1.95 -10.26
CA THR A 5 -11.77 2.53 -9.63
C THR A 5 -11.50 2.87 -8.17
N LEU A 6 -10.84 1.98 -7.45
CA LEU A 6 -10.59 2.15 -6.02
C LEU A 6 -9.10 2.02 -5.71
N SER A 7 -8.56 3.01 -5.02
CA SER A 7 -7.22 2.94 -4.48
C SER A 7 -7.30 2.71 -2.98
N VAL A 8 -6.75 1.60 -2.50
CA VAL A 8 -6.68 1.31 -1.08
C VAL A 8 -5.31 1.82 -0.61
N VAL A 9 -5.34 2.91 0.14
CA VAL A 9 -4.11 3.50 0.67
C VAL A 9 -3.76 2.82 2.00
N MET A 10 -2.60 2.21 2.03
CA MET A 10 -2.14 1.45 3.19
C MET A 10 -0.84 2.08 3.68
N THR A 11 -0.91 2.80 4.79
CA THR A 11 0.28 3.39 5.40
C THR A 11 0.89 2.41 6.39
N THR A 12 2.21 2.31 6.39
CA THR A 12 2.87 1.35 7.27
C THR A 12 4.21 1.90 7.77
N TYR A 13 4.52 1.53 9.01
CA TYR A 13 5.81 1.79 9.63
C TYR A 13 6.07 0.69 10.66
N ASN A 14 7.08 -0.14 10.39
CA ASN A 14 7.46 -1.23 11.28
C ASN A 14 6.30 -2.17 11.63
N HIS A 15 5.58 -2.61 10.60
CA HIS A 15 4.45 -3.53 10.74
C HIS A 15 4.77 -4.90 10.15
N GLU A 16 6.01 -5.39 10.30
CA GLU A 16 6.42 -6.64 9.65
C GLU A 16 5.54 -7.84 10.01
N ARG A 17 4.90 -7.81 11.19
CA ARG A 17 4.04 -8.90 11.64
C ARG A 17 2.66 -8.88 11.00
N TYR A 18 2.23 -7.75 10.48
CA TYR A 18 0.85 -7.55 10.03
C TYR A 18 0.72 -7.16 8.58
N ILE A 19 1.77 -6.59 7.98
CA ILE A 19 1.66 -6.01 6.65
C ILE A 19 1.28 -7.05 5.59
N ALA A 20 1.84 -8.25 5.67
CA ALA A 20 1.52 -9.32 4.72
C ALA A 20 0.04 -9.67 4.78
N GLN A 21 -0.49 -9.83 6.00
CA GLN A 21 -1.89 -10.16 6.19
C GLN A 21 -2.80 -9.05 5.68
N ALA A 22 -2.43 -7.79 5.91
CA ALA A 22 -3.21 -6.65 5.45
C ALA A 22 -3.26 -6.62 3.92
N ILE A 23 -2.13 -6.81 3.25
CA ILE A 23 -2.08 -6.84 1.79
C ILE A 23 -2.91 -8.01 1.26
N GLU A 24 -2.75 -9.20 1.84
CA GLU A 24 -3.50 -10.38 1.42
C GLU A 24 -5.00 -10.17 1.55
N SER A 25 -5.45 -9.50 2.62
CA SER A 25 -6.88 -9.29 2.83
C SER A 25 -7.49 -8.45 1.73
N VAL A 26 -6.75 -7.49 1.19
CA VAL A 26 -7.24 -6.67 0.08
C VAL A 26 -7.20 -7.45 -1.23
N LEU A 27 -6.11 -8.19 -1.46
CA LEU A 27 -5.98 -8.99 -2.68
C LEU A 27 -7.09 -10.02 -2.81
N MET A 28 -7.52 -10.61 -1.69
CA MET A 28 -8.59 -11.60 -1.70
C MET A 28 -9.95 -11.02 -2.09
N GLN A 29 -10.14 -9.73 -1.89
CA GLN A 29 -11.41 -9.08 -2.20
C GLN A 29 -11.43 -8.39 -3.55
N GLN A 30 -10.34 -8.52 -4.29
CA GLN A 30 -10.26 -7.91 -5.60
C GLN A 30 -11.06 -8.73 -6.58
N THR A 31 -12.10 -8.15 -7.17
CA THR A 31 -13.01 -8.90 -7.99
C THR A 31 -13.30 -8.21 -9.32
N ALA A 32 -14.47 -7.60 -9.45
CA ALA A 32 -15.00 -7.18 -10.75
C ALA A 32 -14.54 -5.79 -11.18
N PHE A 33 -14.06 -4.95 -10.28
CA PHE A 33 -13.63 -3.61 -10.63
C PHE A 33 -12.15 -3.42 -10.33
N GLY A 34 -11.56 -2.39 -10.94
CA GLY A 34 -10.14 -2.13 -10.78
C GLY A 34 -9.79 -1.65 -9.38
N VAL A 35 -8.91 -2.38 -8.72
CA VAL A 35 -8.42 -2.03 -7.38
C VAL A 35 -6.90 -1.97 -7.44
N GLU A 36 -6.33 -0.95 -6.84
CA GLU A 36 -4.89 -0.91 -6.60
C GLU A 36 -4.66 -0.74 -5.10
N ILE A 37 -3.52 -1.23 -4.63
CA ILE A 37 -3.09 -1.02 -3.26
C ILE A 37 -1.91 -0.06 -3.32
N VAL A 38 -2.04 1.09 -2.69
CA VAL A 38 -0.94 2.06 -2.60
C VAL A 38 -0.34 1.94 -1.21
N VAL A 39 0.84 1.35 -1.14
CA VAL A 39 1.51 1.09 0.13
C VAL A 39 2.53 2.19 0.39
N GLY A 40 2.29 2.99 1.41
CA GLY A 40 3.22 4.02 1.84
C GLY A 40 4.05 3.52 3.01
N ASN A 41 5.31 3.18 2.75
CA ASN A 41 6.22 2.70 3.78
C ASN A 41 7.06 3.87 4.26
N ASP A 42 6.89 4.23 5.54
CA ASP A 42 7.53 5.41 6.11
C ASP A 42 8.90 5.06 6.71
N CYS A 43 9.79 4.59 5.84
CA CYS A 43 11.19 4.27 6.19
C CYS A 43 11.26 3.26 7.34
N SER A 44 10.62 2.11 7.18
CA SER A 44 10.63 1.06 8.19
C SER A 44 12.03 0.52 8.43
N SER A 45 12.36 0.26 9.69
CA SER A 45 13.65 -0.29 10.08
C SER A 45 13.61 -1.80 10.26
N ASP A 46 12.45 -2.42 10.18
CA ASP A 46 12.28 -3.86 10.28
C ASP A 46 12.13 -4.47 8.88
N ARG A 47 11.53 -5.64 8.78
CA ARG A 47 11.37 -6.35 7.51
C ARG A 47 10.17 -5.88 6.69
N THR A 48 9.46 -4.86 7.14
CA THR A 48 8.27 -4.37 6.44
C THR A 48 8.55 -4.08 4.98
N GLN A 49 9.62 -3.36 4.68
CA GLN A 49 9.93 -2.99 3.30
C GLN A 49 10.20 -4.21 2.43
N ALA A 50 10.94 -5.19 2.96
CA ALA A 50 11.23 -6.41 2.20
C ALA A 50 9.95 -7.17 1.88
N ILE A 51 9.02 -7.22 2.83
CA ILE A 51 7.74 -7.90 2.63
C ILE A 51 6.91 -7.18 1.57
N VAL A 52 6.84 -5.86 1.65
CA VAL A 52 6.09 -5.05 0.66
C VAL A 52 6.68 -5.23 -0.74
N GLU A 53 8.01 -5.21 -0.86
CA GLU A 53 8.66 -5.38 -2.15
C GLU A 53 8.41 -6.77 -2.73
N ASP A 54 8.33 -7.79 -1.89
CA ASP A 54 8.02 -9.14 -2.36
C ASP A 54 6.61 -9.18 -2.96
N TYR A 55 5.64 -8.57 -2.30
CA TYR A 55 4.27 -8.52 -2.84
C TYR A 55 4.20 -7.69 -4.10
N ARG A 56 4.91 -6.57 -4.16
CA ARG A 56 4.94 -5.75 -5.36
C ARG A 56 5.50 -6.52 -6.54
N ALA A 57 6.55 -7.29 -6.31
CA ALA A 57 7.16 -8.08 -7.39
C ALA A 57 6.21 -9.16 -7.91
N ARG A 58 5.40 -9.74 -7.02
CA ARG A 58 4.45 -10.78 -7.41
C ARG A 58 3.16 -10.21 -8.03
N TYR A 59 2.78 -9.00 -7.65
CA TYR A 59 1.53 -8.38 -8.12
C TYR A 59 1.77 -6.96 -8.61
N PRO A 60 2.63 -6.78 -9.63
CA PRO A 60 3.02 -5.42 -10.05
C PRO A 60 1.87 -4.60 -10.62
N GLU A 61 0.81 -5.25 -11.09
CA GLU A 61 -0.35 -4.53 -11.64
C GLU A 61 -1.27 -4.00 -10.54
N PHE A 62 -1.15 -4.53 -9.33
CA PHE A 62 -2.08 -4.21 -8.25
C PHE A 62 -1.45 -3.41 -7.12
N ILE A 63 -0.13 -3.40 -7.02
CA ILE A 63 0.55 -2.78 -5.87
C ILE A 63 1.48 -1.69 -6.35
N LEU A 64 1.25 -0.49 -5.82
CA LEU A 64 2.10 0.68 -6.05
C LEU A 64 2.72 1.05 -4.71
N THR A 65 4.03 1.21 -4.69
CA THR A 65 4.74 1.55 -3.45
C THR A 65 5.17 3.01 -3.46
N VAL A 66 5.06 3.63 -2.30
CA VAL A 66 5.56 4.98 -2.06
C VAL A 66 6.51 4.89 -0.88
N ASP A 67 7.79 4.89 -1.17
CA ASP A 67 8.82 4.69 -0.16
C ASP A 67 9.46 6.00 0.23
N SER A 68 10.01 6.05 1.45
CA SER A 68 10.74 7.20 1.95
C SER A 68 12.13 6.79 2.35
N SER A 69 13.13 7.63 2.05
CA SER A 69 14.49 7.40 2.51
C SER A 69 14.67 7.81 3.97
N GLU A 70 13.71 8.55 4.52
CA GLU A 70 13.73 8.96 5.93
C GLU A 70 12.29 9.06 6.42
N ARG A 71 12.09 9.06 7.73
CA ARG A 71 10.77 9.19 8.32
C ARG A 71 10.16 10.54 7.99
N VAL A 72 8.94 10.53 7.46
CA VAL A 72 8.21 11.76 7.15
C VAL A 72 6.98 11.95 8.04
N GLY A 73 6.59 10.90 8.78
CA GLY A 73 5.41 10.93 9.63
C GLY A 73 4.16 10.46 8.92
N MET A 74 3.17 10.07 9.72
CA MET A 74 1.95 9.45 9.21
C MET A 74 1.20 10.37 8.22
N ARG A 75 1.07 11.65 8.57
CA ARG A 75 0.30 12.59 7.75
C ARG A 75 0.94 12.80 6.38
N ALA A 76 2.25 13.04 6.36
CA ALA A 76 2.95 13.25 5.09
C ALA A 76 2.98 11.97 4.27
N ASN A 77 3.14 10.82 4.93
CA ASN A 77 3.12 9.53 4.26
C ASN A 77 1.76 9.29 3.60
N TYR A 78 0.69 9.53 4.31
CA TYR A 78 -0.66 9.39 3.77
C TYR A 78 -0.87 10.32 2.57
N ARG A 79 -0.47 11.58 2.69
CA ARG A 79 -0.63 12.56 1.62
C ARG A 79 0.09 12.10 0.35
N ARG A 80 1.30 11.58 0.49
CA ARG A 80 2.07 11.10 -0.66
C ARG A 80 1.38 9.94 -1.35
N CYS A 81 0.77 9.05 -0.57
CA CYS A 81 0.03 7.92 -1.12
C CYS A 81 -1.21 8.40 -1.87
N VAL A 82 -1.94 9.36 -1.31
CA VAL A 82 -3.13 9.90 -1.97
C VAL A 82 -2.75 10.57 -3.30
N GLU A 83 -1.64 11.28 -3.31
CA GLU A 83 -1.18 11.93 -4.54
C GLU A 83 -0.77 10.92 -5.62
N ALA A 84 -0.29 9.75 -5.21
CA ALA A 84 0.11 8.70 -6.14
C ALA A 84 -1.08 7.86 -6.60
N ALA A 85 -2.18 7.87 -5.88
CA ALA A 85 -3.34 7.02 -6.15
C ALA A 85 -3.98 7.39 -7.48
N GLN A 86 -4.42 6.37 -8.22
CA GLN A 86 -5.00 6.54 -9.56
C GLN A 86 -6.49 6.29 -9.60
N GLY A 87 -7.07 5.80 -8.51
CA GLY A 87 -8.46 5.43 -8.47
C GLY A 87 -9.40 6.61 -8.32
N ARG A 88 -10.65 6.40 -8.72
CA ARG A 88 -11.69 7.41 -8.55
C ARG A 88 -12.09 7.57 -7.08
N TYR A 89 -11.94 6.52 -6.30
CA TYR A 89 -12.26 6.51 -4.87
C TYR A 89 -11.05 6.05 -4.09
N ILE A 90 -10.93 6.52 -2.87
CA ILE A 90 -9.81 6.17 -2.00
C ILE A 90 -10.36 5.61 -0.70
N ALA A 91 -9.87 4.43 -0.32
CA ALA A 91 -10.13 3.84 0.98
C ALA A 91 -8.81 3.78 1.74
N MET A 92 -8.86 3.97 3.04
CA MET A 92 -7.67 3.96 3.88
C MET A 92 -7.68 2.72 4.76
N LEU A 93 -6.53 2.07 4.86
CA LEU A 93 -6.34 0.89 5.70
C LEU A 93 -4.94 0.95 6.30
N ASP A 94 -4.84 0.81 7.62
CA ASP A 94 -3.54 0.78 8.26
C ASP A 94 -2.89 -0.59 8.08
N GLY A 95 -1.54 -0.60 7.99
CA GLY A 95 -0.81 -1.83 7.73
C GLY A 95 -0.89 -2.87 8.84
N ASP A 96 -1.44 -2.50 10.00
CA ASP A 96 -1.61 -3.42 11.13
C ASP A 96 -3.06 -3.86 11.33
N ASP A 97 -3.94 -3.56 10.38
CA ASP A 97 -5.36 -3.93 10.47
C ASP A 97 -5.68 -5.31 9.88
#